data_b84b48ce50be1ec08e8699e3fd5be58a
#
_entry.id   b84b48ce50be1ec08e8699e3fd5be58a
#
_cell.length_a   1.000
_cell.length_b   1.000
_cell.length_c   1.000
_cell.angle_alpha   90.00
_cell.angle_beta   90.00
_cell.angle_gamma   90.00
#
_symmetry.space_group_name_H-M   'P 1'
#
loop_
_entity.id
_entity.type
_entity.pdbx_description
1 polymer ?
#
loop_
_entity_poly.entity_id
_entity_poly.type
_entity_poly.pdbx_seq_one_letter_code
_entity_poly.pdbx_strand_id
1 'polypeptide(L)'
;MPARHLVPWSFLLLAASGGLAAAENPEQRVAEGDRIAVEIRYGIIDRNTLRGPDRFLRIDRALAASDALAADFFAGKAPDAEDRRRLTDRMSALFFRRRAADAVALFEAFLARDLAVPTWAKRDVAGSYLELRNPRSAAALYREVIAANPDDFEANLGLFYALVESEELDPATAHIDAFAARLPERRHRDGKYNGERLSSDIAADQARIYGDRLQEAQARIEARTAAAPFNGEARQAAASLALARGWPRLGEELLRRIAGSDPENAAVQADLAEVQLGLQNWPAAQESLGRARGLDPDNGGVRRAGRTFELHDSHEFYTEAGYGRGQDSAFNGNRDWSSESYLYSRPQADRWRFFVHNFTASADFDRSTTKWIRTGVGLEWRWLDWRLTGEVNDGSGEKAGLSATARWKADDHWTFHGAAESVSNQIPLRAVQSGVRASRASAGADWQANESRKLSAGVAASDFSDDNRRTSVNAAWFERWSSGPQWMFETTLGGDASHNTLGTGASYFNPENDRSLWLTAAIENLVWRNYERSFRQRLALTGGHYWQQHFAPGSIEAVEYGHRWELERDLSVRYGIGRSFRPYDGAREARSFANLSVLWRF
;
A
#
# COMPACT_ATOMS: atom_id res chain seq x y z
N MET A 1 7.27 25.20 13.88
CA MET A 1 7.41 26.36 12.98
C MET A 1 8.55 26.06 12.03
N PRO A 2 8.31 25.75 10.77
CA PRO A 2 9.36 25.69 9.77
C PRO A 2 9.32 26.93 8.87
N ALA A 3 10.51 27.46 8.64
CA ALA A 3 10.78 28.64 7.84
C ALA A 3 10.44 28.38 6.37
N ARG A 4 9.64 29.27 5.80
CA ARG A 4 9.40 29.36 4.36
C ARG A 4 10.67 29.86 3.68
N HIS A 5 11.31 29.03 2.87
CA HIS A 5 12.31 29.49 1.93
C HIS A 5 11.63 30.11 0.71
N LEU A 6 11.61 31.42 0.67
CA LEU A 6 11.31 32.23 -0.50
C LEU A 6 12.51 32.12 -1.46
N VAL A 7 12.25 31.57 -2.65
CA VAL A 7 13.20 31.62 -3.77
C VAL A 7 13.05 32.99 -4.42
N PRO A 8 14.13 33.78 -4.61
CA PRO A 8 14.04 35.08 -5.24
C PRO A 8 13.92 34.92 -6.76
N TRP A 9 12.88 35.52 -7.32
CA TRP A 9 12.73 35.74 -8.75
C TRP A 9 13.76 36.79 -9.22
N SER A 10 14.80 36.34 -9.89
CA SER A 10 15.72 37.23 -10.58
C SER A 10 15.08 37.66 -11.91
N PHE A 11 14.45 38.82 -11.93
CA PHE A 11 14.08 39.51 -13.15
C PHE A 11 15.37 40.05 -13.81
N LEU A 12 15.77 39.45 -14.92
CA LEU A 12 16.71 40.08 -15.85
C LEU A 12 15.92 41.06 -16.73
N LEU A 13 16.08 42.35 -16.45
CA LEU A 13 15.67 43.43 -17.34
C LEU A 13 16.58 43.40 -18.57
N LEU A 14 16.11 42.89 -19.69
CA LEU A 14 16.70 43.14 -21.00
C LEU A 14 16.09 44.42 -21.57
N ALA A 15 16.97 45.38 -21.87
CA ALA A 15 16.63 46.67 -22.42
C ALA A 15 15.86 46.51 -23.74
N ALA A 16 14.71 47.20 -23.82
CA ALA A 16 13.93 47.35 -25.04
C ALA A 16 14.71 48.21 -26.05
N SER A 17 15.29 47.57 -27.05
CA SER A 17 15.56 48.21 -28.31
C SER A 17 14.28 48.14 -29.14
N GLY A 18 13.57 49.25 -29.28
CA GLY A 18 12.38 49.41 -30.13
C GLY A 18 12.78 49.23 -31.61
N GLY A 19 12.76 48.00 -32.09
CA GLY A 19 12.67 47.69 -33.51
C GLY A 19 11.20 47.55 -33.85
N LEU A 20 10.68 48.34 -34.80
CA LEU A 20 9.41 48.10 -35.48
C LEU A 20 9.40 46.65 -35.93
N ALA A 21 8.64 45.76 -35.29
CA ALA A 21 8.41 44.40 -35.73
C ALA A 21 7.73 44.51 -37.11
N ALA A 22 8.44 44.23 -38.19
CA ALA A 22 7.86 44.00 -39.50
C ALA A 22 6.79 42.91 -39.33
N ALA A 23 5.57 43.17 -39.78
CA ALA A 23 4.49 42.18 -39.72
C ALA A 23 5.02 40.91 -40.45
N GLU A 24 5.17 39.81 -39.70
CA GLU A 24 5.64 38.54 -40.28
C GLU A 24 4.73 38.15 -41.44
N ASN A 25 5.35 37.81 -42.57
CA ASN A 25 4.61 37.34 -43.74
C ASN A 25 3.78 36.10 -43.35
N PRO A 26 2.47 36.05 -43.69
CA PRO A 26 1.61 34.93 -43.39
C PRO A 26 2.19 33.55 -43.77
N GLU A 27 2.89 33.47 -44.92
CA GLU A 27 3.58 32.26 -45.36
C GLU A 27 4.73 31.84 -44.42
N GLN A 28 5.47 32.80 -43.90
CA GLN A 28 6.54 32.53 -42.91
C GLN A 28 5.97 32.04 -41.58
N ARG A 29 4.83 32.57 -41.13
CA ARG A 29 4.14 32.12 -39.90
C ARG A 29 3.65 30.67 -40.02
N VAL A 30 3.06 30.30 -41.17
CA VAL A 30 2.62 28.92 -41.44
C VAL A 30 3.83 27.98 -41.47
N ALA A 31 4.91 28.35 -42.19
CA ALA A 31 6.15 27.57 -42.26
C ALA A 31 6.80 27.38 -40.86
N GLU A 32 6.76 28.39 -40.02
CA GLU A 32 7.21 28.30 -38.60
C GLU A 32 6.34 27.34 -37.81
N GLY A 33 5.01 27.42 -37.95
CA GLY A 33 4.09 26.50 -37.31
C GLY A 33 4.31 25.03 -37.73
N ASP A 34 4.53 24.82 -39.02
CA ASP A 34 4.84 23.47 -39.54
C ASP A 34 6.17 22.94 -38.98
N ARG A 35 7.17 23.78 -38.84
CA ARG A 35 8.45 23.42 -38.22
C ARG A 35 8.26 23.03 -36.76
N ILE A 36 7.49 23.79 -35.98
CA ILE A 36 7.17 23.48 -34.59
C ILE A 36 6.43 22.13 -34.48
N ALA A 37 5.43 21.89 -35.32
CA ALA A 37 4.69 20.63 -35.36
C ALA A 37 5.59 19.41 -35.66
N VAL A 38 6.57 19.59 -36.57
CA VAL A 38 7.58 18.58 -36.90
C VAL A 38 8.49 18.30 -35.69
N GLU A 39 8.99 19.35 -35.01
CA GLU A 39 9.82 19.20 -33.80
C GLU A 39 9.04 18.47 -32.69
N ILE A 40 7.75 18.77 -32.48
CA ILE A 40 6.91 18.05 -31.52
C ILE A 40 6.79 16.58 -31.90
N ARG A 41 6.48 16.26 -33.16
CA ARG A 41 6.33 14.88 -33.64
C ARG A 41 7.60 14.05 -33.43
N TYR A 42 8.74 14.56 -33.83
CA TYR A 42 10.02 13.88 -33.61
C TYR A 42 10.41 13.88 -32.13
N GLY A 43 10.08 14.91 -31.37
CA GLY A 43 10.30 14.97 -29.94
C GLY A 43 9.50 13.91 -29.16
N ILE A 44 8.29 13.55 -29.63
CA ILE A 44 7.52 12.43 -29.07
C ILE A 44 8.23 11.09 -29.33
N ILE A 45 8.84 10.94 -30.54
CA ILE A 45 9.63 9.75 -30.86
C ILE A 45 10.89 9.70 -29.99
N ASP A 46 11.63 10.80 -29.89
CA ASP A 46 12.83 10.92 -29.08
C ASP A 46 12.57 10.60 -27.62
N ARG A 47 11.47 11.12 -27.06
CA ARG A 47 11.02 10.82 -25.67
C ARG A 47 10.87 9.31 -25.42
N ASN A 48 10.40 8.57 -26.40
CA ASN A 48 10.15 7.13 -26.29
C ASN A 48 11.36 6.27 -26.63
N THR A 49 12.34 6.81 -27.34
CA THR A 49 13.51 6.07 -27.85
C THR A 49 14.82 6.47 -27.20
N LEU A 50 14.97 7.73 -26.79
CA LEU A 50 16.16 8.24 -26.11
C LEU A 50 16.03 8.12 -24.59
N ARG A 51 17.15 8.24 -23.89
CA ARG A 51 17.24 8.23 -22.43
C ARG A 51 17.82 9.55 -21.90
N GLY A 52 17.62 9.80 -20.62
CA GLY A 52 18.11 11.01 -19.97
C GLY A 52 17.42 12.29 -20.43
N PRO A 53 17.98 13.47 -20.13
CA PRO A 53 17.38 14.77 -20.43
C PRO A 53 17.26 15.05 -21.92
N ASP A 54 18.15 14.50 -22.75
CA ASP A 54 18.19 14.75 -24.19
C ASP A 54 16.93 14.30 -24.92
N ARG A 55 16.19 13.38 -24.38
CA ARG A 55 14.89 12.92 -24.90
C ARG A 55 13.83 14.02 -25.05
N PHE A 56 14.02 15.17 -24.38
CA PHE A 56 13.09 16.30 -24.43
C PHE A 56 13.59 17.48 -25.26
N LEU A 57 14.81 17.46 -25.79
CA LEU A 57 15.40 18.61 -26.45
C LEU A 57 14.56 19.19 -27.60
N ARG A 58 13.93 18.34 -28.43
CA ARG A 58 13.04 18.81 -29.50
C ARG A 58 11.77 19.43 -28.97
N ILE A 59 11.16 18.81 -27.97
CA ILE A 59 9.94 19.33 -27.32
C ILE A 59 10.25 20.69 -26.67
N ASP A 60 11.38 20.82 -25.98
CA ASP A 60 11.80 22.06 -25.33
C ASP A 60 12.04 23.17 -26.35
N ARG A 61 12.64 22.87 -27.55
CA ARG A 61 12.77 23.83 -28.66
C ARG A 61 11.41 24.28 -29.21
N ALA A 62 10.47 23.35 -29.39
CA ALA A 62 9.13 23.66 -29.86
C ALA A 62 8.36 24.54 -28.87
N LEU A 63 8.51 24.26 -27.57
CA LEU A 63 7.92 25.09 -26.51
C LEU A 63 8.52 26.49 -26.50
N ALA A 64 9.85 26.61 -26.55
CA ALA A 64 10.53 27.91 -26.60
C ALA A 64 10.09 28.75 -27.83
N ALA A 65 9.94 28.14 -29.01
CA ALA A 65 9.47 28.80 -30.22
C ALA A 65 8.02 29.33 -30.14
N SER A 66 7.22 28.82 -29.22
CA SER A 66 5.82 29.23 -28.99
C SER A 66 5.60 30.03 -27.70
N ASP A 67 6.66 30.35 -26.92
CA ASP A 67 6.52 31.03 -25.62
C ASP A 67 5.95 32.45 -25.75
N ALA A 68 6.43 33.24 -26.71
CA ALA A 68 5.93 34.61 -26.96
C ALA A 68 4.45 34.60 -27.36
N LEU A 69 4.03 33.66 -28.21
CA LEU A 69 2.62 33.49 -28.59
C LEU A 69 1.74 33.13 -27.41
N ALA A 70 2.22 32.22 -26.55
CA ALA A 70 1.47 31.85 -25.32
C ALA A 70 1.36 33.02 -24.36
N ALA A 71 2.41 33.81 -24.16
CA ALA A 71 2.39 35.00 -23.32
C ALA A 71 1.40 36.06 -23.85
N ASP A 72 1.39 36.32 -25.15
CA ASP A 72 0.42 37.23 -25.81
C ASP A 72 -1.02 36.73 -25.61
N PHE A 73 -1.24 35.44 -25.76
CA PHE A 73 -2.54 34.82 -25.56
C PHE A 73 -3.02 35.00 -24.11
N PHE A 74 -2.18 34.71 -23.12
CA PHE A 74 -2.54 34.90 -21.71
C PHE A 74 -2.71 36.39 -21.36
N ALA A 75 -2.02 37.30 -22.04
CA ALA A 75 -2.21 38.76 -21.90
C ALA A 75 -3.51 39.29 -22.53
N GLY A 76 -4.31 38.42 -23.16
CA GLY A 76 -5.63 38.80 -23.70
C GLY A 76 -5.67 39.05 -25.20
N LYS A 77 -4.56 38.86 -25.93
CA LYS A 77 -4.54 39.00 -27.39
C LYS A 77 -5.38 37.88 -28.04
N ALA A 78 -6.27 38.25 -28.96
CA ALA A 78 -7.10 37.29 -29.69
C ALA A 78 -6.25 36.51 -30.69
N PRO A 79 -6.25 35.14 -30.66
CA PRO A 79 -5.47 34.36 -31.61
C PRO A 79 -6.19 34.21 -32.94
N ASP A 80 -5.48 34.34 -34.05
CA ASP A 80 -6.00 33.96 -35.37
C ASP A 80 -6.02 32.41 -35.55
N ALA A 81 -6.33 31.95 -36.74
CA ALA A 81 -6.44 30.51 -37.02
C ALA A 81 -5.08 29.78 -36.86
N GLU A 82 -3.97 30.39 -37.32
CA GLU A 82 -2.64 29.82 -37.18
C GLU A 82 -2.12 29.87 -35.75
N ASP A 83 -2.37 30.96 -35.04
CA ASP A 83 -2.08 31.06 -33.61
C ASP A 83 -2.80 29.97 -32.79
N ARG A 84 -4.08 29.71 -33.09
CA ARG A 84 -4.84 28.61 -32.43
C ARG A 84 -4.24 27.25 -32.71
N ARG A 85 -3.82 26.98 -33.98
CA ARG A 85 -3.14 25.75 -34.34
C ARG A 85 -1.85 25.58 -33.52
N ARG A 86 -1.00 26.58 -33.48
CA ARG A 86 0.29 26.57 -32.75
C ARG A 86 0.08 26.42 -31.24
N LEU A 87 -0.93 27.04 -30.67
CA LEU A 87 -1.29 26.90 -29.27
C LEU A 87 -1.86 25.50 -28.92
N THR A 88 -2.63 24.89 -29.84
CA THR A 88 -3.09 23.51 -29.63
C THR A 88 -1.96 22.50 -29.76
N ASP A 89 -1.01 22.70 -30.72
CA ASP A 89 0.23 21.91 -30.79
C ASP A 89 1.07 22.06 -29.51
N ARG A 90 1.09 23.26 -28.92
CA ARG A 90 1.74 23.53 -27.63
C ARG A 90 1.08 22.75 -26.48
N MET A 91 -0.25 22.58 -26.45
CA MET A 91 -0.89 21.75 -25.42
C MET A 91 -0.34 20.34 -25.40
N SER A 92 -0.19 19.70 -26.58
CA SER A 92 0.44 18.38 -26.69
C SER A 92 1.90 18.39 -26.30
N ALA A 93 2.67 19.39 -26.75
CA ALA A 93 4.08 19.52 -26.37
C ALA A 93 4.24 19.60 -24.83
N LEU A 94 3.39 20.36 -24.15
CA LEU A 94 3.38 20.47 -22.69
C LEU A 94 3.06 19.14 -22.02
N PHE A 95 2.07 18.39 -22.51
CA PHE A 95 1.76 17.04 -22.03
C PHE A 95 2.97 16.11 -22.16
N PHE A 96 3.54 16.00 -23.37
CA PHE A 96 4.68 15.13 -23.60
C PHE A 96 5.95 15.57 -22.86
N ARG A 97 6.08 16.88 -22.54
CA ARG A 97 7.13 17.42 -21.66
C ARG A 97 6.88 17.17 -20.18
N ARG A 98 5.75 16.60 -19.80
CA ARG A 98 5.28 16.43 -18.42
C ARG A 98 5.03 17.74 -17.65
N ARG A 99 4.59 18.76 -18.40
CA ARG A 99 4.14 20.05 -17.87
C ARG A 99 2.60 20.08 -17.84
N ALA A 100 2.00 19.10 -17.14
CA ALA A 100 0.56 18.87 -17.15
C ALA A 100 -0.24 20.10 -16.69
N ALA A 101 0.21 20.82 -15.65
CA ALA A 101 -0.46 22.02 -15.16
C ALA A 101 -0.53 23.12 -16.23
N ASP A 102 0.54 23.31 -16.99
CA ASP A 102 0.58 24.34 -18.04
C ASP A 102 -0.31 23.94 -19.24
N ALA A 103 -0.37 22.64 -19.57
CA ALA A 103 -1.26 22.14 -20.62
C ALA A 103 -2.74 22.36 -20.26
N VAL A 104 -3.12 22.07 -19.02
CA VAL A 104 -4.48 22.29 -18.50
C VAL A 104 -4.80 23.79 -18.47
N ALA A 105 -3.90 24.62 -17.94
CA ALA A 105 -4.12 26.07 -17.90
C ALA A 105 -4.37 26.68 -19.29
N LEU A 106 -3.61 26.23 -20.30
CA LEU A 106 -3.79 26.68 -21.68
C LEU A 106 -5.14 26.19 -22.25
N PHE A 107 -5.52 24.96 -21.98
CA PHE A 107 -6.81 24.40 -22.39
C PHE A 107 -7.98 25.17 -21.76
N GLU A 108 -7.96 25.41 -20.45
CA GLU A 108 -9.00 26.17 -19.74
C GLU A 108 -9.11 27.63 -20.25
N ALA A 109 -7.97 28.25 -20.61
CA ALA A 109 -7.97 29.56 -21.21
C ALA A 109 -8.60 29.59 -22.61
N PHE A 110 -8.52 28.49 -23.37
CA PHE A 110 -9.25 28.30 -24.63
C PHE A 110 -10.76 28.22 -24.39
N LEU A 111 -11.17 27.36 -23.43
CA LEU A 111 -12.59 27.20 -23.09
C LEU A 111 -13.23 28.52 -22.60
N ALA A 112 -12.50 29.29 -21.78
CA ALA A 112 -12.97 30.58 -21.29
C ALA A 112 -13.22 31.63 -22.39
N ARG A 113 -12.74 31.37 -23.61
CA ARG A 113 -12.88 32.23 -24.80
C ARG A 113 -13.70 31.58 -25.92
N ASP A 114 -14.43 30.50 -25.61
CA ASP A 114 -15.21 29.71 -26.58
C ASP A 114 -14.41 29.26 -27.81
N LEU A 115 -13.11 28.99 -27.63
CA LEU A 115 -12.24 28.52 -28.70
C LEU A 115 -12.30 26.99 -28.79
N ALA A 116 -12.51 26.49 -30.00
CA ALA A 116 -12.52 25.05 -30.25
C ALA A 116 -11.13 24.42 -30.09
N VAL A 117 -11.08 23.25 -29.43
CA VAL A 117 -9.89 22.43 -29.28
C VAL A 117 -10.09 21.10 -30.03
N PRO A 118 -9.15 20.72 -30.92
CA PRO A 118 -9.22 19.45 -31.65
C PRO A 118 -9.24 18.23 -30.73
N THR A 119 -9.86 17.13 -31.16
CA THR A 119 -9.98 15.89 -30.36
C THR A 119 -8.65 15.30 -29.94
N TRP A 120 -7.63 15.33 -30.80
CA TRP A 120 -6.30 14.84 -30.48
C TRP A 120 -5.63 15.65 -29.35
N ALA A 121 -5.81 16.98 -29.33
CA ALA A 121 -5.31 17.83 -28.24
C ALA A 121 -6.12 17.61 -26.94
N LYS A 122 -7.44 17.43 -27.05
CA LYS A 122 -8.28 17.06 -25.89
C LYS A 122 -7.82 15.75 -25.26
N ARG A 123 -7.40 14.75 -26.06
CA ARG A 123 -6.86 13.50 -25.56
C ARG A 123 -5.61 13.71 -24.71
N ASP A 124 -4.66 14.53 -25.20
CA ASP A 124 -3.41 14.81 -24.50
C ASP A 124 -3.64 15.65 -23.24
N VAL A 125 -4.59 16.60 -23.28
CA VAL A 125 -5.03 17.34 -22.08
C VAL A 125 -5.72 16.43 -21.07
N ALA A 126 -6.50 15.46 -21.52
CA ALA A 126 -7.11 14.45 -20.63
C ALA A 126 -6.02 13.66 -19.88
N GLY A 127 -4.93 13.28 -20.57
CA GLY A 127 -3.75 12.70 -19.93
C GLY A 127 -3.10 13.64 -18.90
N SER A 128 -3.09 14.96 -19.20
CA SER A 128 -2.59 15.96 -18.24
C SER A 128 -3.47 16.05 -16.99
N TYR A 129 -4.80 15.97 -17.10
CA TYR A 129 -5.68 15.90 -15.94
C TYR A 129 -5.43 14.65 -15.09
N LEU A 130 -5.13 13.49 -15.68
CA LEU A 130 -4.74 12.30 -14.94
C LEU A 130 -3.43 12.52 -14.17
N GLU A 131 -2.40 13.09 -14.81
CA GLU A 131 -1.14 13.41 -14.11
C GLU A 131 -1.36 14.35 -12.91
N LEU A 132 -2.35 15.23 -12.98
CA LEU A 132 -2.77 16.14 -11.90
C LEU A 132 -3.74 15.51 -10.88
N ARG A 133 -4.00 14.21 -10.98
CA ARG A 133 -4.95 13.49 -10.11
C ARG A 133 -6.38 14.06 -10.17
N ASN A 134 -6.80 14.50 -11.36
CA ASN A 134 -8.18 14.91 -11.65
C ASN A 134 -8.83 13.95 -12.67
N PRO A 135 -9.12 12.70 -12.24
CA PRO A 135 -9.60 11.67 -13.15
C PRO A 135 -11.00 11.95 -13.71
N ARG A 136 -11.85 12.71 -13.00
CA ARG A 136 -13.19 13.04 -13.49
C ARG A 136 -13.17 13.94 -14.72
N SER A 137 -12.34 14.99 -14.71
CA SER A 137 -12.13 15.86 -15.86
C SER A 137 -11.50 15.11 -17.03
N ALA A 138 -10.52 14.23 -16.73
CA ALA A 138 -9.91 13.36 -17.73
C ALA A 138 -10.96 12.45 -18.39
N ALA A 139 -11.80 11.76 -17.60
CA ALA A 139 -12.84 10.86 -18.10
C ALA A 139 -13.86 11.60 -19.00
N ALA A 140 -14.22 12.84 -18.65
CA ALA A 140 -15.11 13.64 -19.48
C ALA A 140 -14.53 13.91 -20.88
N LEU A 141 -13.26 14.36 -20.94
CA LEU A 141 -12.59 14.63 -22.21
C LEU A 141 -12.34 13.36 -23.03
N TYR A 142 -11.93 12.24 -22.39
CA TYR A 142 -11.77 10.97 -23.11
C TYR A 142 -13.10 10.48 -23.71
N ARG A 143 -14.24 10.64 -23.04
CA ARG A 143 -15.55 10.32 -23.59
C ARG A 143 -15.88 11.16 -24.83
N GLU A 144 -15.53 12.44 -24.84
CA GLU A 144 -15.69 13.30 -26.02
C GLU A 144 -14.83 12.81 -27.19
N VAL A 145 -13.57 12.42 -26.94
CA VAL A 145 -12.66 11.88 -27.96
C VAL A 145 -13.20 10.57 -28.52
N ILE A 146 -13.64 9.64 -27.67
CA ILE A 146 -14.20 8.35 -28.05
C ILE A 146 -15.51 8.51 -28.83
N ALA A 147 -16.34 9.49 -28.49
CA ALA A 147 -17.58 9.80 -29.24
C ALA A 147 -17.27 10.24 -30.68
N ALA A 148 -16.18 10.95 -30.89
CA ALA A 148 -15.72 11.37 -32.21
C ALA A 148 -14.93 10.26 -32.96
N ASN A 149 -14.19 9.44 -32.26
CA ASN A 149 -13.41 8.31 -32.80
C ASN A 149 -13.45 7.12 -31.82
N PRO A 150 -14.41 6.19 -31.97
CA PRO A 150 -14.59 5.05 -31.08
C PRO A 150 -13.40 4.08 -31.02
N ASP A 151 -12.53 4.10 -32.03
CA ASP A 151 -11.38 3.19 -32.14
C ASP A 151 -10.05 3.87 -31.72
N ASP A 152 -10.10 5.08 -31.16
CA ASP A 152 -8.90 5.71 -30.60
C ASP A 152 -8.40 4.90 -29.39
N PHE A 153 -7.32 4.15 -29.60
CA PHE A 153 -6.74 3.27 -28.58
C PHE A 153 -6.33 4.02 -27.32
N GLU A 154 -5.62 5.14 -27.48
CA GLU A 154 -5.10 5.92 -26.35
C GLU A 154 -6.24 6.55 -25.53
N ALA A 155 -7.32 6.99 -26.20
CA ALA A 155 -8.47 7.54 -25.50
C ALA A 155 -9.25 6.45 -24.74
N ASN A 156 -9.43 5.25 -25.31
CA ASN A 156 -10.08 4.13 -24.62
C ASN A 156 -9.26 3.65 -23.42
N LEU A 157 -7.93 3.55 -23.57
CA LEU A 157 -7.04 3.18 -22.48
C LEU A 157 -6.99 4.30 -21.41
N GLY A 158 -6.97 5.57 -21.86
CA GLY A 158 -7.01 6.74 -20.96
C GLY A 158 -8.32 6.81 -20.15
N LEU A 159 -9.47 6.55 -20.77
CA LEU A 159 -10.75 6.47 -20.05
C LEU A 159 -10.75 5.34 -19.01
N PHE A 160 -10.19 4.18 -19.38
CA PHE A 160 -10.02 3.09 -18.43
C PHE A 160 -9.24 3.53 -17.19
N TYR A 161 -8.06 4.16 -17.37
CA TYR A 161 -7.26 4.64 -16.22
C TYR A 161 -7.99 5.74 -15.42
N ALA A 162 -8.71 6.63 -16.09
CA ALA A 162 -9.50 7.65 -15.41
C ALA A 162 -10.61 7.06 -14.54
N LEU A 163 -11.26 5.99 -15.01
CA LEU A 163 -12.26 5.25 -14.23
C LEU A 163 -11.61 4.51 -13.05
N VAL A 164 -10.46 3.86 -13.24
CA VAL A 164 -9.71 3.21 -12.15
C VAL A 164 -9.31 4.21 -11.08
N GLU A 165 -8.76 5.36 -11.45
CA GLU A 165 -8.37 6.40 -10.48
C GLU A 165 -9.57 7.07 -9.79
N SER A 166 -10.76 7.00 -10.42
CA SER A 166 -12.03 7.43 -9.80
C SER A 166 -12.64 6.36 -8.89
N GLU A 167 -11.99 5.19 -8.73
CA GLU A 167 -12.50 4.01 -8.01
C GLU A 167 -13.78 3.40 -8.64
N GLU A 168 -14.04 3.70 -9.91
CA GLU A 168 -15.13 3.12 -10.71
C GLU A 168 -14.66 1.81 -11.38
N LEU A 169 -14.25 0.80 -10.57
CA LEU A 169 -13.53 -0.38 -11.06
C LEU A 169 -14.39 -1.30 -11.93
N ASP A 170 -15.68 -1.46 -11.63
CA ASP A 170 -16.58 -2.26 -12.46
C ASP A 170 -16.83 -1.61 -13.82
N PRO A 171 -17.16 -0.32 -13.92
CA PRO A 171 -17.20 0.40 -15.20
C PRO A 171 -15.88 0.36 -15.96
N ALA A 172 -14.73 0.53 -15.26
CA ALA A 172 -13.41 0.48 -15.88
C ALA A 172 -13.14 -0.88 -16.54
N THR A 173 -13.40 -1.96 -15.78
CA THR A 173 -13.19 -3.33 -16.24
C THR A 173 -14.10 -3.67 -17.41
N ALA A 174 -15.38 -3.31 -17.31
CA ALA A 174 -16.36 -3.54 -18.40
C ALA A 174 -15.98 -2.77 -19.67
N HIS A 175 -15.54 -1.50 -19.54
CA HIS A 175 -15.11 -0.70 -20.67
C HIS A 175 -13.91 -1.32 -21.40
N ILE A 176 -12.84 -1.65 -20.67
CA ILE A 176 -11.61 -2.15 -21.28
C ILE A 176 -11.77 -3.57 -21.85
N ASP A 177 -12.55 -4.43 -21.21
CA ASP A 177 -12.87 -5.76 -21.73
C ASP A 177 -13.68 -5.65 -23.04
N ALA A 178 -14.68 -4.75 -23.10
CA ALA A 178 -15.49 -4.52 -24.30
C ALA A 178 -14.63 -3.92 -25.43
N PHE A 179 -13.71 -3.02 -25.10
CA PHE A 179 -12.77 -2.46 -26.08
C PHE A 179 -11.82 -3.53 -26.61
N ALA A 180 -11.18 -4.30 -25.71
CA ALA A 180 -10.29 -5.40 -26.10
C ALA A 180 -10.99 -6.42 -27.01
N ALA A 181 -12.26 -6.76 -26.73
CA ALA A 181 -13.02 -7.73 -27.53
C ALA A 181 -13.23 -7.30 -28.99
N ARG A 182 -13.20 -6.00 -29.29
CA ARG A 182 -13.29 -5.47 -30.66
C ARG A 182 -11.97 -5.58 -31.43
N LEU A 183 -10.85 -5.66 -30.73
CA LEU A 183 -9.54 -5.73 -31.34
C LEU A 183 -9.19 -7.17 -31.72
N PRO A 184 -8.71 -7.42 -32.95
CA PRO A 184 -8.27 -8.76 -33.35
C PRO A 184 -7.03 -9.17 -32.56
N GLU A 185 -6.90 -10.43 -32.20
CA GLU A 185 -5.70 -10.95 -31.50
C GLU A 185 -4.43 -10.81 -32.34
N ARG A 186 -4.58 -10.95 -33.67
CA ARG A 186 -3.50 -10.79 -34.63
C ARG A 186 -3.86 -9.72 -35.64
N ARG A 187 -2.89 -8.91 -36.01
CA ARG A 187 -3.06 -7.88 -37.04
C ARG A 187 -3.26 -8.54 -38.39
N HIS A 188 -4.30 -8.14 -39.11
CA HIS A 188 -4.60 -8.68 -40.45
C HIS A 188 -3.48 -8.44 -41.48
N ARG A 189 -2.71 -7.35 -41.28
CA ARG A 189 -1.66 -6.94 -42.23
C ARG A 189 -0.45 -7.87 -42.28
N ASP A 190 0.01 -8.38 -41.15
CA ASP A 190 1.28 -9.13 -41.01
C ASP A 190 1.16 -10.39 -40.15
N GLY A 191 -0.04 -10.72 -39.68
CA GLY A 191 -0.31 -11.89 -38.82
C GLY A 191 0.37 -11.84 -37.44
N LYS A 192 1.07 -10.75 -37.10
CA LYS A 192 1.70 -10.58 -35.80
C LYS A 192 0.66 -10.32 -34.72
N TYR A 193 1.02 -10.60 -33.49
CA TYR A 193 0.18 -10.30 -32.34
C TYR A 193 -0.17 -8.81 -32.29
N ASN A 194 -1.41 -8.50 -31.94
CA ASN A 194 -1.88 -7.13 -31.84
C ASN A 194 -1.49 -6.53 -30.47
N GLY A 195 -0.52 -5.60 -30.46
CA GLY A 195 -0.06 -4.96 -29.23
C GLY A 195 -1.15 -4.20 -28.48
N GLU A 196 -2.05 -3.51 -29.19
CA GLU A 196 -3.17 -2.78 -28.56
C GLU A 196 -4.13 -3.72 -27.84
N ARG A 197 -4.42 -4.89 -28.43
CA ARG A 197 -5.20 -5.94 -27.80
C ARG A 197 -4.52 -6.45 -26.53
N LEU A 198 -3.23 -6.74 -26.60
CA LEU A 198 -2.45 -7.22 -25.46
C LEU A 198 -2.42 -6.19 -24.33
N SER A 199 -2.14 -4.94 -24.64
CA SER A 199 -2.10 -3.87 -23.63
C SER A 199 -3.46 -3.65 -22.97
N SER A 200 -4.57 -3.73 -23.73
CA SER A 200 -5.92 -3.67 -23.19
C SER A 200 -6.22 -4.83 -22.24
N ASP A 201 -5.86 -6.05 -22.63
CA ASP A 201 -6.03 -7.25 -21.82
C ASP A 201 -5.22 -7.19 -20.52
N ILE A 202 -3.97 -6.70 -20.57
CA ILE A 202 -3.11 -6.52 -19.39
C ILE A 202 -3.67 -5.44 -18.46
N ALA A 203 -4.15 -4.33 -19.02
CA ALA A 203 -4.81 -3.30 -18.24
C ALA A 203 -6.03 -3.85 -17.49
N ALA A 204 -6.85 -4.68 -18.15
CA ALA A 204 -7.98 -5.37 -17.54
C ALA A 204 -7.56 -6.33 -16.41
N ASP A 205 -6.44 -7.04 -16.58
CA ASP A 205 -5.91 -7.94 -15.56
C ASP A 205 -5.36 -7.15 -14.34
N GLN A 206 -4.68 -6.03 -14.57
CA GLN A 206 -4.19 -5.15 -13.50
C GLN A 206 -5.33 -4.50 -12.69
N ALA A 207 -6.44 -4.11 -13.36
CA ALA A 207 -7.61 -3.60 -12.66
C ALA A 207 -8.24 -4.65 -11.73
N ARG A 208 -8.20 -5.92 -12.13
CA ARG A 208 -8.67 -7.03 -11.29
C ARG A 208 -7.75 -7.25 -10.08
N ILE A 209 -6.44 -7.13 -10.27
CA ILE A 209 -5.48 -7.17 -9.15
C ILE A 209 -5.77 -6.02 -8.18
N TYR A 210 -5.89 -4.80 -8.68
CA TYR A 210 -6.16 -3.61 -7.88
C TYR A 210 -7.52 -3.66 -7.16
N GLY A 211 -8.51 -4.32 -7.79
CA GLY A 211 -9.84 -4.55 -7.25
C GLY A 211 -9.98 -5.78 -6.36
N ASP A 212 -8.89 -6.39 -5.90
CA ASP A 212 -8.87 -7.59 -5.06
C ASP A 212 -9.59 -8.81 -5.67
N ARG A 213 -9.72 -8.87 -7.02
CA ARG A 213 -10.27 -10.02 -7.79
C ARG A 213 -9.13 -10.96 -8.22
N LEU A 214 -8.32 -11.38 -7.27
CA LEU A 214 -7.04 -12.03 -7.54
C LEU A 214 -7.17 -13.42 -8.18
N GLN A 215 -8.22 -14.18 -7.87
CA GLN A 215 -8.46 -15.49 -8.50
C GLN A 215 -8.80 -15.35 -10.00
N GLU A 216 -9.64 -14.36 -10.35
CA GLU A 216 -9.97 -14.07 -11.74
C GLU A 216 -8.75 -13.57 -12.50
N ALA A 217 -7.99 -12.64 -11.91
CA ALA A 217 -6.73 -12.13 -12.47
C ALA A 217 -5.74 -13.28 -12.72
N GLN A 218 -5.60 -14.20 -11.77
CA GLN A 218 -4.68 -15.34 -11.87
C GLN A 218 -5.01 -16.22 -13.07
N ALA A 219 -6.26 -16.66 -13.22
CA ALA A 219 -6.66 -17.52 -14.33
C ALA A 219 -6.37 -16.88 -15.70
N ARG A 220 -6.63 -15.57 -15.83
CA ARG A 220 -6.37 -14.81 -17.07
C ARG A 220 -4.87 -14.65 -17.36
N ILE A 221 -4.10 -14.25 -16.34
CA ILE A 221 -2.65 -14.03 -16.49
C ILE A 221 -1.90 -15.34 -16.76
N GLU A 222 -2.26 -16.44 -16.10
CA GLU A 222 -1.68 -17.76 -16.35
C GLU A 222 -1.94 -18.22 -17.79
N ALA A 223 -3.17 -18.09 -18.30
CA ALA A 223 -3.50 -18.42 -19.68
C ALA A 223 -2.68 -17.57 -20.67
N ARG A 224 -2.53 -16.26 -20.40
CA ARG A 224 -1.77 -15.34 -21.25
C ARG A 224 -0.27 -15.64 -21.23
N THR A 225 0.28 -15.93 -20.06
CA THR A 225 1.71 -16.27 -19.91
C THR A 225 2.03 -17.62 -20.57
N ALA A 226 1.10 -18.58 -20.50
CA ALA A 226 1.23 -19.85 -21.20
C ALA A 226 1.21 -19.67 -22.73
N ALA A 227 0.36 -18.77 -23.24
CA ALA A 227 0.27 -18.47 -24.69
C ALA A 227 1.48 -17.66 -25.20
N ALA A 228 2.08 -16.81 -24.35
CA ALA A 228 3.20 -15.92 -24.70
C ALA A 228 4.28 -15.89 -23.61
N PRO A 229 5.01 -16.99 -23.38
CA PRO A 229 5.92 -17.16 -22.21
C PRO A 229 7.12 -16.23 -22.22
N PHE A 230 7.46 -15.61 -23.35
CA PHE A 230 8.58 -14.67 -23.48
C PHE A 230 8.13 -13.19 -23.58
N ASN A 231 6.83 -12.92 -23.51
CA ASN A 231 6.34 -11.56 -23.55
C ASN A 231 6.61 -10.83 -22.22
N GLY A 232 7.31 -9.68 -22.28
CA GLY A 232 7.71 -8.91 -21.10
C GLY A 232 6.53 -8.35 -20.31
N GLU A 233 5.50 -7.82 -20.99
CA GLU A 233 4.32 -7.24 -20.36
C GLU A 233 3.48 -8.31 -19.64
N ALA A 234 3.29 -9.49 -20.26
CA ALA A 234 2.59 -10.61 -19.63
C ALA A 234 3.34 -11.11 -18.38
N ARG A 235 4.68 -11.17 -18.42
CA ARG A 235 5.51 -11.52 -17.26
C ARG A 235 5.44 -10.45 -16.17
N GLN A 236 5.39 -9.16 -16.52
CA GLN A 236 5.26 -8.09 -15.54
C GLN A 236 3.89 -8.15 -14.84
N ALA A 237 2.81 -8.45 -15.58
CA ALA A 237 1.50 -8.71 -15.00
C ALA A 237 1.53 -9.92 -14.03
N ALA A 238 2.23 -11.00 -14.40
CA ALA A 238 2.44 -12.17 -13.53
C ALA A 238 3.25 -11.82 -12.27
N ALA A 239 4.25 -10.96 -12.37
CA ALA A 239 4.99 -10.47 -11.21
C ALA A 239 4.10 -9.63 -10.28
N SER A 240 3.30 -8.72 -10.83
CA SER A 240 2.34 -7.92 -10.05
C SER A 240 1.30 -8.81 -9.34
N LEU A 241 0.81 -9.85 -10.02
CA LEU A 241 -0.07 -10.84 -9.42
C LEU A 241 0.63 -11.59 -8.28
N ALA A 242 1.87 -12.07 -8.49
CA ALA A 242 2.62 -12.79 -7.46
C ALA A 242 2.77 -11.95 -6.18
N LEU A 243 3.05 -10.65 -6.32
CA LEU A 243 3.12 -9.72 -5.20
C LEU A 243 1.78 -9.59 -4.47
N ALA A 244 0.68 -9.43 -5.21
CA ALA A 244 -0.66 -9.33 -4.64
C ALA A 244 -1.09 -10.62 -3.93
N ARG A 245 -0.65 -11.79 -4.44
CA ARG A 245 -0.88 -13.11 -3.82
C ARG A 245 -0.01 -13.36 -2.59
N GLY A 246 0.97 -12.49 -2.30
CA GLY A 246 1.89 -12.64 -1.17
C GLY A 246 3.11 -13.52 -1.46
N TRP A 247 3.51 -13.61 -2.74
CA TRP A 247 4.68 -14.37 -3.21
C TRP A 247 5.79 -13.43 -3.72
N PRO A 248 6.41 -12.64 -2.84
CA PRO A 248 7.39 -11.62 -3.26
C PRO A 248 8.67 -12.21 -3.87
N ARG A 249 9.11 -13.42 -3.48
CA ARG A 249 10.30 -14.05 -4.09
C ARG A 249 10.02 -14.48 -5.52
N LEU A 250 8.82 -15.04 -5.78
CA LEU A 250 8.38 -15.33 -7.14
C LEU A 250 8.27 -14.04 -7.97
N GLY A 251 7.73 -12.97 -7.39
CA GLY A 251 7.65 -11.66 -8.03
C GLY A 251 9.03 -11.12 -8.40
N GLU A 252 10.00 -11.19 -7.48
CA GLU A 252 11.39 -10.79 -7.74
C GLU A 252 12.02 -11.61 -8.86
N GLU A 253 11.86 -12.94 -8.85
CA GLU A 253 12.39 -13.82 -9.89
C GLU A 253 11.86 -13.44 -11.28
N LEU A 254 10.55 -13.21 -11.41
CA LEU A 254 9.93 -12.81 -12.66
C LEU A 254 10.45 -11.46 -13.15
N LEU A 255 10.54 -10.46 -12.26
CA LEU A 255 11.05 -9.13 -12.60
C LEU A 255 12.54 -9.17 -12.98
N ARG A 256 13.37 -9.96 -12.30
CA ARG A 256 14.78 -10.14 -12.67
C ARG A 256 14.96 -10.74 -14.07
N ARG A 257 14.10 -11.68 -14.46
CA ARG A 257 14.11 -12.26 -15.82
C ARG A 257 13.78 -11.19 -16.87
N ILE A 258 12.82 -10.29 -16.58
CA ILE A 258 12.50 -9.18 -17.48
C ILE A 258 13.67 -8.20 -17.54
N ALA A 259 14.21 -7.77 -16.40
CA ALA A 259 15.35 -6.86 -16.34
C ALA A 259 16.60 -7.40 -17.02
N GLY A 260 16.77 -8.73 -17.08
CA GLY A 260 17.86 -9.38 -17.83
C GLY A 260 17.68 -9.26 -19.34
N SER A 261 16.45 -9.24 -19.84
CA SER A 261 16.15 -9.10 -21.28
C SER A 261 15.95 -7.62 -21.71
N ASP A 262 15.52 -6.75 -20.79
CA ASP A 262 15.29 -5.32 -20.99
C ASP A 262 15.82 -4.53 -19.77
N PRO A 263 17.14 -4.36 -19.64
CA PRO A 263 17.76 -3.70 -18.50
C PRO A 263 17.47 -2.20 -18.42
N GLU A 264 17.05 -1.59 -19.52
CA GLU A 264 16.74 -0.17 -19.62
C GLU A 264 15.27 0.17 -19.34
N ASN A 265 14.49 -0.79 -18.86
CA ASN A 265 13.10 -0.58 -18.48
C ASN A 265 13.02 0.03 -17.07
N ALA A 266 12.83 1.34 -17.00
CA ALA A 266 12.76 2.07 -15.73
C ALA A 266 11.63 1.58 -14.79
N ALA A 267 10.49 1.17 -15.36
CA ALA A 267 9.36 0.66 -14.56
C ALA A 267 9.71 -0.68 -13.91
N VAL A 268 10.30 -1.62 -14.66
CA VAL A 268 10.75 -2.92 -14.13
C VAL A 268 11.82 -2.74 -13.05
N GLN A 269 12.78 -1.81 -13.25
CA GLN A 269 13.80 -1.52 -12.24
C GLN A 269 13.17 -0.92 -10.96
N ALA A 270 12.12 -0.10 -11.09
CA ALA A 270 11.39 0.46 -9.96
C ALA A 270 10.59 -0.62 -9.21
N ASP A 271 9.90 -1.51 -9.93
CA ASP A 271 9.18 -2.63 -9.34
C ASP A 271 10.15 -3.59 -8.62
N LEU A 272 11.33 -3.88 -9.21
CA LEU A 272 12.40 -4.63 -8.54
C LEU A 272 12.85 -3.96 -7.25
N ALA A 273 13.05 -2.65 -7.25
CA ALA A 273 13.46 -1.93 -6.05
C ALA A 273 12.41 -2.06 -4.92
N GLU A 274 11.12 -1.94 -5.23
CA GLU A 274 10.05 -2.10 -4.24
C GLU A 274 10.00 -3.53 -3.66
N VAL A 275 10.12 -4.55 -4.52
CA VAL A 275 10.12 -5.96 -4.07
C VAL A 275 11.33 -6.27 -3.21
N GLN A 276 12.52 -5.88 -3.64
CA GLN A 276 13.77 -6.08 -2.91
C GLN A 276 13.76 -5.36 -1.56
N LEU A 277 13.15 -4.16 -1.49
CA LEU A 277 12.92 -3.45 -0.24
C LEU A 277 12.04 -4.27 0.70
N GLY A 278 10.94 -4.83 0.20
CA GLY A 278 10.04 -5.71 0.95
C GLY A 278 10.69 -7.01 1.43
N LEU A 279 11.64 -7.53 0.64
CA LEU A 279 12.46 -8.70 0.98
C LEU A 279 13.67 -8.37 1.86
N GLN A 280 13.79 -7.13 2.34
CA GLN A 280 14.91 -6.66 3.17
C GLN A 280 16.29 -6.77 2.50
N ASN A 281 16.32 -6.80 1.18
CA ASN A 281 17.56 -6.79 0.38
C ASN A 281 17.92 -5.35 0.00
N TRP A 282 18.33 -4.58 1.00
CA TRP A 282 18.55 -3.13 0.89
C TRP A 282 19.55 -2.73 -0.19
N PRO A 283 20.73 -3.36 -0.33
CA PRO A 283 21.70 -3.00 -1.37
C PRO A 283 21.14 -3.22 -2.77
N ALA A 284 20.45 -4.33 -3.02
CA ALA A 284 19.85 -4.60 -4.32
C ALA A 284 18.71 -3.60 -4.62
N ALA A 285 17.89 -3.27 -3.61
CA ALA A 285 16.83 -2.28 -3.74
C ALA A 285 17.37 -0.89 -4.10
N GLN A 286 18.46 -0.48 -3.44
CA GLN A 286 19.12 0.80 -3.71
C GLN A 286 19.74 0.85 -5.11
N GLU A 287 20.37 -0.25 -5.54
CA GLU A 287 20.93 -0.38 -6.90
C GLU A 287 19.83 -0.29 -7.96
N SER A 288 18.75 -1.06 -7.81
CA SER A 288 17.61 -1.07 -8.74
C SER A 288 16.94 0.31 -8.82
N LEU A 289 16.72 0.97 -7.66
CA LEU A 289 16.17 2.33 -7.62
C LEU A 289 17.10 3.35 -8.26
N GLY A 290 18.42 3.24 -8.06
CA GLY A 290 19.43 4.09 -8.69
C GLY A 290 19.40 3.96 -10.21
N ARG A 291 19.32 2.73 -10.74
CA ARG A 291 19.14 2.47 -12.18
C ARG A 291 17.84 3.06 -12.70
N ALA A 292 16.72 2.82 -12.02
CA ALA A 292 15.41 3.35 -12.41
C ALA A 292 15.42 4.89 -12.52
N ARG A 293 16.01 5.58 -11.53
CA ARG A 293 16.16 7.05 -11.52
C ARG A 293 17.06 7.57 -12.63
N GLY A 294 18.13 6.84 -12.97
CA GLY A 294 19.01 7.18 -14.08
C GLY A 294 18.33 7.06 -15.44
N LEU A 295 17.41 6.10 -15.58
CA LEU A 295 16.68 5.85 -16.84
C LEU A 295 15.53 6.84 -17.05
N ASP A 296 14.65 6.99 -16.05
CA ASP A 296 13.50 7.89 -16.14
C ASP A 296 13.04 8.36 -14.74
N PRO A 297 13.62 9.45 -14.19
CA PRO A 297 13.26 9.96 -12.88
C PRO A 297 11.82 10.46 -12.80
N ASP A 298 11.20 10.80 -13.95
CA ASP A 298 9.83 11.32 -14.02
C ASP A 298 8.78 10.20 -14.11
N ASN A 299 9.18 8.95 -14.25
CA ASN A 299 8.28 7.82 -14.28
C ASN A 299 7.52 7.69 -12.95
N GLY A 300 6.18 7.48 -13.01
CA GLY A 300 5.32 7.38 -11.83
C GLY A 300 5.73 6.24 -10.90
N GLY A 301 6.11 5.07 -11.43
CA GLY A 301 6.62 3.92 -10.67
C GLY A 301 7.94 4.24 -9.96
N VAL A 302 8.86 4.93 -10.65
CA VAL A 302 10.15 5.35 -10.07
C VAL A 302 9.95 6.33 -8.92
N ARG A 303 9.05 7.31 -9.07
CA ARG A 303 8.71 8.23 -7.98
C ARG A 303 8.05 7.51 -6.81
N ARG A 304 7.16 6.53 -7.09
CA ARG A 304 6.53 5.70 -6.05
C ARG A 304 7.56 4.88 -5.28
N ALA A 305 8.45 4.16 -5.97
CA ALA A 305 9.52 3.40 -5.37
C ALA A 305 10.45 4.29 -4.51
N GLY A 306 10.77 5.50 -5.01
CA GLY A 306 11.54 6.50 -4.25
C GLY A 306 10.88 6.86 -2.93
N ARG A 307 9.58 7.18 -2.92
CA ARG A 307 8.83 7.47 -1.69
C ARG A 307 8.75 6.26 -0.74
N THR A 308 8.60 5.05 -1.27
CA THR A 308 8.62 3.84 -0.44
C THR A 308 9.97 3.65 0.25
N PHE A 309 11.06 3.99 -0.44
CA PHE A 309 12.40 3.96 0.13
C PHE A 309 12.60 5.04 1.22
N GLU A 310 12.09 6.25 1.01
CA GLU A 310 12.10 7.33 2.01
C GLU A 310 11.35 6.93 3.29
N LEU A 311 10.21 6.24 3.16
CA LEU A 311 9.46 5.70 4.31
C LEU A 311 10.22 4.59 5.04
N HIS A 312 11.03 3.80 4.33
CA HIS A 312 11.92 2.84 4.98
C HIS A 312 13.00 3.54 5.82
N ASP A 313 13.52 4.68 5.37
CA ASP A 313 14.54 5.48 6.06
C ASP A 313 13.96 6.48 7.08
N SER A 314 12.76 6.23 7.59
CA SER A 314 12.06 7.07 8.56
C SER A 314 12.14 6.50 9.98
N HIS A 315 11.88 7.34 10.97
CA HIS A 315 11.49 6.90 12.31
C HIS A 315 10.12 6.24 12.25
N GLU A 316 9.85 5.29 13.16
CA GLU A 316 8.56 4.60 13.21
C GLU A 316 8.04 4.59 14.64
N PHE A 317 6.85 5.11 14.84
CA PHE A 317 6.09 4.97 16.07
C PHE A 317 4.95 3.99 15.85
N TYR A 318 4.89 2.99 16.70
CA TYR A 318 3.81 2.01 16.74
C TYR A 318 3.23 1.94 18.13
N THR A 319 1.91 1.94 18.26
CA THR A 319 1.22 1.72 19.54
C THR A 319 -0.06 0.93 19.34
N GLU A 320 -0.32 0.04 20.29
CA GLU A 320 -1.61 -0.60 20.50
C GLU A 320 -2.12 -0.26 21.88
N ALA A 321 -3.41 0.00 22.00
CA ALA A 321 -4.07 0.23 23.29
C ALA A 321 -5.41 -0.49 23.34
N GLY A 322 -5.74 -1.02 24.51
CA GLY A 322 -7.00 -1.67 24.79
C GLY A 322 -7.63 -1.13 26.06
N TYR A 323 -8.94 -1.04 26.07
CA TYR A 323 -9.75 -0.72 27.24
C TYR A 323 -10.88 -1.73 27.37
N GLY A 324 -11.13 -2.19 28.57
CA GLY A 324 -12.21 -3.13 28.86
C GLY A 324 -13.01 -2.73 30.11
N ARG A 325 -14.27 -3.11 30.09
CA ARG A 325 -15.19 -3.02 31.24
C ARG A 325 -15.97 -4.31 31.35
N GLY A 326 -15.80 -4.99 32.48
CA GLY A 326 -16.52 -6.21 32.88
C GLY A 326 -17.33 -5.99 34.14
N GLN A 327 -17.84 -7.08 34.69
CA GLN A 327 -18.46 -7.16 36.02
C GLN A 327 -17.76 -8.29 36.76
N ASP A 328 -16.94 -7.97 37.75
CA ASP A 328 -16.21 -8.90 38.62
C ASP A 328 -15.49 -10.04 37.87
N SER A 329 -14.83 -9.71 36.76
CA SER A 329 -14.10 -10.70 35.98
C SER A 329 -12.97 -11.31 36.81
N ALA A 330 -12.95 -12.62 36.89
CA ALA A 330 -11.86 -13.37 37.52
C ALA A 330 -10.51 -13.08 36.83
N PHE A 331 -10.53 -12.76 35.53
CA PHE A 331 -9.36 -12.52 34.74
C PHE A 331 -9.05 -11.01 34.53
N ASN A 332 -10.05 -10.20 34.12
CA ASN A 332 -9.85 -8.80 33.71
C ASN A 332 -10.24 -7.77 34.79
N GLY A 333 -10.89 -8.19 35.89
CA GLY A 333 -11.44 -7.27 36.90
C GLY A 333 -12.66 -6.48 36.37
N ASN A 334 -12.99 -5.36 37.01
CA ASN A 334 -14.12 -4.50 36.65
C ASN A 334 -13.82 -3.56 35.48
N ARG A 335 -12.61 -3.03 35.42
CA ARG A 335 -12.07 -2.22 34.34
C ARG A 335 -10.62 -2.60 34.12
N ASP A 336 -10.24 -2.69 32.88
CA ASP A 336 -8.87 -2.94 32.47
C ASP A 336 -8.47 -2.02 31.34
N TRP A 337 -7.20 -1.67 31.25
CA TRP A 337 -6.62 -1.06 30.07
C TRP A 337 -5.16 -1.50 29.90
N SER A 338 -4.71 -1.50 28.66
CA SER A 338 -3.32 -1.77 28.34
C SER A 338 -2.87 -0.89 27.17
N SER A 339 -1.58 -0.60 27.12
CA SER A 339 -0.94 0.07 26.01
C SER A 339 0.44 -0.52 25.82
N GLU A 340 0.78 -0.81 24.57
CA GLU A 340 2.12 -1.24 24.17
C GLU A 340 2.61 -0.33 23.06
N SER A 341 3.78 0.29 23.23
CA SER A 341 4.28 1.32 22.33
C SER A 341 5.75 1.10 22.03
N TYR A 342 6.12 1.25 20.76
CA TYR A 342 7.48 1.19 20.25
C TYR A 342 7.81 2.47 19.49
N LEU A 343 8.98 3.01 19.75
CA LEU A 343 9.55 4.09 18.97
C LEU A 343 10.90 3.62 18.39
N TYR A 344 10.91 3.39 17.07
CA TYR A 344 12.10 2.96 16.35
C TYR A 344 12.84 4.14 15.75
N SER A 345 14.17 4.10 15.81
CA SER A 345 15.02 4.98 15.02
C SER A 345 14.90 4.66 13.53
N ARG A 346 15.30 5.61 12.66
CA ARG A 346 15.60 5.26 11.28
C ARG A 346 16.67 4.17 11.22
N PRO A 347 16.70 3.35 10.14
CA PRO A 347 17.71 2.31 9.97
C PRO A 347 19.13 2.88 9.96
N GLN A 348 20.05 2.20 10.65
CA GLN A 348 21.46 2.47 10.61
C GLN A 348 22.14 1.36 9.81
N ALA A 349 22.97 1.73 8.82
CA ALA A 349 23.53 0.80 7.83
C ALA A 349 22.45 -0.14 7.24
N ASP A 350 21.27 0.42 6.96
CA ASP A 350 20.07 -0.21 6.39
C ASP A 350 19.46 -1.37 7.21
N ARG A 351 20.14 -1.86 8.23
CA ARG A 351 19.81 -3.12 8.91
C ARG A 351 19.45 -2.97 10.37
N TRP A 352 20.01 -1.97 11.06
CA TRP A 352 19.90 -1.84 12.50
C TRP A 352 18.94 -0.72 12.86
N ARG A 353 18.02 -0.98 13.79
CA ARG A 353 17.20 0.07 14.39
C ARG A 353 17.28 -0.03 15.90
N PHE A 354 17.54 1.08 16.56
CA PHE A 354 17.33 1.21 18.00
C PHE A 354 15.84 1.42 18.26
N PHE A 355 15.35 0.91 19.38
CA PHE A 355 13.99 1.20 19.79
C PHE A 355 13.88 1.43 21.30
N VAL A 356 12.85 2.21 21.66
CA VAL A 356 12.33 2.31 23.01
C VAL A 356 10.98 1.62 23.02
N HIS A 357 10.76 0.79 24.01
CA HIS A 357 9.54 0.04 24.22
C HIS A 357 8.91 0.42 25.55
N ASN A 358 7.61 0.64 25.59
CA ASN A 358 6.84 0.81 26.82
C ASN A 358 5.60 -0.08 26.77
N PHE A 359 5.43 -0.90 27.78
CA PHE A 359 4.19 -1.62 28.07
C PHE A 359 3.62 -1.12 29.38
N THR A 360 2.34 -0.80 29.38
CA THR A 360 1.60 -0.44 30.57
C THR A 360 0.26 -1.15 30.59
N ALA A 361 -0.08 -1.80 31.68
CA ALA A 361 -1.39 -2.40 31.87
C ALA A 361 -1.91 -2.09 33.26
N SER A 362 -3.23 -1.99 33.41
CA SER A 362 -3.89 -1.75 34.69
C SER A 362 -5.23 -2.46 34.73
N ALA A 363 -5.60 -3.00 35.88
CA ALA A 363 -6.92 -3.54 36.13
C ALA A 363 -7.42 -3.20 37.54
N ASP A 364 -8.72 -2.88 37.62
CA ASP A 364 -9.41 -2.63 38.89
C ASP A 364 -10.05 -3.93 39.35
N PHE A 365 -9.56 -4.47 40.44
CA PHE A 365 -10.14 -5.58 41.17
C PHE A 365 -10.91 -5.05 42.41
N ASP A 366 -11.78 -5.84 43.03
CA ASP A 366 -12.75 -5.40 44.08
C ASP A 366 -12.19 -4.47 45.18
N ARG A 367 -10.92 -4.60 45.54
CA ARG A 367 -10.32 -3.87 46.66
C ARG A 367 -9.10 -3.05 46.29
N SER A 368 -8.62 -3.13 45.03
CA SER A 368 -7.38 -2.45 44.61
C SER A 368 -7.25 -2.38 43.11
N THR A 369 -6.50 -1.38 42.64
CA THR A 369 -6.03 -1.26 41.26
C THR A 369 -4.63 -1.82 41.17
N THR A 370 -4.41 -2.73 40.24
CA THR A 370 -3.09 -3.27 39.90
C THR A 370 -2.56 -2.60 38.67
N LYS A 371 -1.28 -2.23 38.70
CA LYS A 371 -0.57 -1.68 37.53
C LYS A 371 0.66 -2.52 37.24
N TRP A 372 0.92 -2.70 35.95
CA TRP A 372 2.13 -3.29 35.42
C TRP A 372 2.73 -2.36 34.39
N ILE A 373 3.95 -1.90 34.63
CA ILE A 373 4.67 -1.00 33.74
C ILE A 373 6.02 -1.64 33.45
N ARG A 374 6.38 -1.75 32.17
CA ARG A 374 7.69 -2.20 31.71
C ARG A 374 8.19 -1.24 30.64
N THR A 375 9.37 -0.68 30.83
CA THR A 375 10.04 0.17 29.86
C THR A 375 11.37 -0.47 29.48
N GLY A 376 11.64 -0.57 28.19
CA GLY A 376 12.83 -1.19 27.66
C GLY A 376 13.48 -0.38 26.55
N VAL A 377 14.74 -0.70 26.31
CA VAL A 377 15.49 -0.25 25.16
C VAL A 377 16.06 -1.44 24.44
N GLY A 378 16.04 -1.40 23.13
CA GLY A 378 16.45 -2.56 22.36
C GLY A 378 17.03 -2.24 21.00
N LEU A 379 17.46 -3.29 20.36
CA LEU A 379 18.05 -3.28 19.04
C LEU A 379 17.32 -4.29 18.15
N GLU A 380 16.91 -3.86 16.97
CA GLU A 380 16.38 -4.70 15.91
C GLU A 380 17.44 -4.84 14.81
N TRP A 381 17.65 -6.06 14.34
CA TRP A 381 18.44 -6.37 13.17
C TRP A 381 17.53 -7.02 12.12
N ARG A 382 17.57 -6.49 10.86
CA ARG A 382 16.78 -6.96 9.73
C ARG A 382 17.69 -7.19 8.53
N TRP A 383 17.63 -8.38 7.99
CA TRP A 383 18.42 -8.73 6.81
C TRP A 383 17.82 -9.92 6.09
N LEU A 384 17.47 -9.75 4.82
CA LEU A 384 16.88 -10.79 4.00
C LEU A 384 15.69 -11.45 4.72
N ASP A 385 15.83 -12.74 4.99
CA ASP A 385 14.77 -13.56 5.56
C ASP A 385 14.60 -13.41 7.08
N TRP A 386 15.50 -12.67 7.73
CA TRP A 386 15.57 -12.60 9.18
C TRP A 386 15.20 -11.24 9.76
N ARG A 387 14.51 -11.29 10.88
CA ARG A 387 14.36 -10.18 11.80
C ARG A 387 14.64 -10.68 13.20
N LEU A 388 15.61 -10.07 13.88
CA LEU A 388 15.99 -10.39 15.24
C LEU A 388 15.84 -9.15 16.10
N THR A 389 15.33 -9.29 17.33
CA THR A 389 15.32 -8.21 18.32
C THR A 389 15.92 -8.67 19.63
N GLY A 390 16.57 -7.76 20.31
CA GLY A 390 17.03 -7.92 21.70
C GLY A 390 16.66 -6.67 22.49
N GLU A 391 16.15 -6.86 23.71
CA GLU A 391 15.72 -5.77 24.59
C GLU A 391 16.18 -6.01 26.01
N VAL A 392 16.59 -4.95 26.66
CA VAL A 392 16.77 -4.86 28.12
C VAL A 392 15.68 -3.96 28.67
N ASN A 393 14.97 -4.40 29.70
CA ASN A 393 13.87 -3.65 30.33
C ASN A 393 13.99 -3.61 31.84
N ASP A 394 13.22 -2.74 32.48
CA ASP A 394 13.24 -2.51 33.91
C ASP A 394 12.55 -3.61 34.75
N GLY A 395 12.01 -4.65 34.09
CA GLY A 395 11.36 -5.75 34.76
C GLY A 395 10.25 -5.33 35.74
N SER A 396 9.60 -4.18 35.49
CA SER A 396 8.61 -3.55 36.38
C SER A 396 9.17 -3.10 37.74
N GLY A 397 10.39 -2.56 37.73
CA GLY A 397 10.99 -1.87 38.89
C GLY A 397 11.72 -2.77 39.88
N GLU A 398 11.70 -4.10 39.72
CA GLU A 398 12.34 -5.01 40.68
C GLU A 398 13.64 -5.64 40.17
N LYS A 399 13.68 -6.06 38.92
CA LYS A 399 14.84 -6.69 38.29
C LYS A 399 14.87 -6.35 36.82
N ALA A 400 16.08 -6.16 36.29
CA ALA A 400 16.26 -6.03 34.85
C ALA A 400 15.75 -7.30 34.13
N GLY A 401 14.90 -7.10 33.14
CA GLY A 401 14.39 -8.14 32.26
C GLY A 401 15.14 -8.16 30.94
N LEU A 402 15.19 -9.32 30.31
CA LEU A 402 15.73 -9.53 28.98
C LEU A 402 14.63 -10.11 28.08
N SER A 403 14.52 -9.59 26.86
CA SER A 403 13.62 -10.14 25.84
C SER A 403 14.38 -10.33 24.53
N ALA A 404 14.07 -11.40 23.82
CA ALA A 404 14.59 -11.65 22.49
C ALA A 404 13.49 -12.20 21.60
N THR A 405 13.45 -11.76 20.33
CA THR A 405 12.56 -12.34 19.31
C THR A 405 13.34 -12.67 18.06
N ALA A 406 12.91 -13.72 17.37
CA ALA A 406 13.44 -14.10 16.07
C ALA A 406 12.27 -14.39 15.14
N ARG A 407 12.36 -13.90 13.91
CA ARG A 407 11.45 -14.23 12.82
C ARG A 407 12.26 -14.59 11.58
N TRP A 408 11.95 -15.76 11.00
CA TRP A 408 12.59 -16.27 9.80
C TRP A 408 11.52 -16.57 8.74
N LYS A 409 11.58 -15.86 7.63
CA LYS A 409 10.72 -16.06 6.47
C LYS A 409 11.43 -17.00 5.50
N ALA A 410 11.23 -18.33 5.65
CA ALA A 410 11.97 -19.36 4.92
C ALA A 410 11.74 -19.28 3.40
N ASP A 411 10.48 -19.01 2.99
CA ASP A 411 10.06 -18.83 1.60
C ASP A 411 8.82 -17.93 1.50
N ASP A 412 8.11 -17.92 0.39
CA ASP A 412 6.86 -17.16 0.23
C ASP A 412 5.70 -17.74 1.03
N HIS A 413 5.81 -18.99 1.50
CA HIS A 413 4.75 -19.70 2.20
C HIS A 413 5.02 -19.85 3.70
N TRP A 414 6.25 -20.08 4.13
CA TRP A 414 6.57 -20.40 5.50
C TRP A 414 7.29 -19.27 6.23
N THR A 415 6.77 -18.93 7.40
CA THR A 415 7.43 -18.05 8.37
C THR A 415 7.49 -18.75 9.71
N PHE A 416 8.68 -18.80 10.32
CA PHE A 416 8.89 -19.29 11.68
C PHE A 416 9.19 -18.11 12.59
N HIS A 417 8.71 -18.20 13.84
CA HIS A 417 8.97 -17.16 14.83
C HIS A 417 9.18 -17.76 16.21
N GLY A 418 9.96 -17.07 17.03
CA GLY A 418 10.20 -17.44 18.41
C GLY A 418 10.44 -16.21 19.26
N ALA A 419 10.11 -16.33 20.54
CA ALA A 419 10.35 -15.29 21.54
C ALA A 419 10.75 -15.90 22.87
N ALA A 420 11.59 -15.20 23.64
CA ALA A 420 11.94 -15.54 25.01
C ALA A 420 11.99 -14.24 25.84
N GLU A 421 11.40 -14.28 27.04
CA GLU A 421 11.31 -13.15 27.96
C GLU A 421 11.63 -13.65 29.37
N SER A 422 12.56 -13.02 30.06
CA SER A 422 12.85 -13.33 31.47
C SER A 422 11.82 -12.74 32.43
N VAL A 423 11.17 -11.64 32.01
CA VAL A 423 10.04 -11.01 32.70
C VAL A 423 8.95 -10.75 31.66
N SER A 424 7.91 -11.57 31.67
CA SER A 424 6.89 -11.55 30.61
C SER A 424 5.78 -10.54 30.91
N ASN A 425 5.31 -9.86 29.84
CA ASN A 425 4.08 -9.07 29.85
C ASN A 425 2.82 -9.92 29.76
N GLN A 426 2.95 -11.19 29.37
CA GLN A 426 1.81 -12.11 29.22
C GLN A 426 1.52 -12.86 30.53
N ILE A 427 1.29 -12.08 31.59
CA ILE A 427 0.95 -12.56 32.92
C ILE A 427 -0.41 -11.97 33.34
N PRO A 428 -1.31 -12.74 33.98
CA PRO A 428 -2.54 -12.19 34.54
C PRO A 428 -2.25 -11.07 35.55
N LEU A 429 -2.94 -9.93 35.46
CA LEU A 429 -2.74 -8.82 36.39
C LEU A 429 -3.06 -9.18 37.87
N ARG A 430 -3.95 -10.16 38.10
CA ARG A 430 -4.14 -10.71 39.45
C ARG A 430 -2.90 -11.44 39.98
N ALA A 431 -2.12 -12.10 39.10
CA ALA A 431 -0.85 -12.69 39.51
C ALA A 431 0.14 -11.59 39.90
N VAL A 432 0.21 -10.52 39.10
CA VAL A 432 1.03 -9.33 39.42
C VAL A 432 0.63 -8.72 40.78
N GLN A 433 -0.67 -8.63 41.05
CA GLN A 433 -1.19 -8.15 42.34
C GLN A 433 -0.69 -8.98 43.54
N SER A 434 -0.51 -10.27 43.33
CA SER A 434 0.01 -11.20 44.33
C SER A 434 1.56 -11.26 44.37
N GLY A 435 2.26 -10.39 43.64
CA GLY A 435 3.72 -10.38 43.58
C GLY A 435 4.30 -11.44 42.65
N VAL A 436 3.47 -12.18 41.90
CA VAL A 436 3.94 -13.23 40.97
C VAL A 436 4.51 -12.64 39.70
N ARG A 437 5.60 -13.20 39.22
CA ARG A 437 6.27 -12.88 37.95
C ARG A 437 6.33 -14.14 37.10
N ALA A 438 6.56 -13.99 35.81
CA ALA A 438 6.76 -15.13 34.93
C ALA A 438 7.86 -14.86 33.89
N SER A 439 8.63 -15.90 33.60
CA SER A 439 9.41 -15.98 32.35
C SER A 439 8.58 -16.74 31.31
N ARG A 440 8.86 -16.49 30.01
CA ARG A 440 8.13 -17.12 28.93
C ARG A 440 9.02 -17.40 27.74
N ALA A 441 8.83 -18.56 27.13
CA ALA A 441 9.39 -18.90 25.82
C ALA A 441 8.26 -19.36 24.89
N SER A 442 8.35 -19.01 23.62
CA SER A 442 7.36 -19.43 22.62
C SER A 442 8.02 -19.67 21.26
N ALA A 443 7.40 -20.55 20.48
CA ALA A 443 7.77 -20.81 19.09
C ALA A 443 6.50 -21.03 18.27
N GLY A 444 6.53 -20.64 17.00
CA GLY A 444 5.41 -20.84 16.10
C GLY A 444 5.80 -20.84 14.65
N ALA A 445 4.86 -21.25 13.82
CA ALA A 445 4.97 -21.30 12.38
C ALA A 445 3.69 -20.81 11.72
N ASP A 446 3.85 -19.99 10.70
CA ASP A 446 2.78 -19.52 9.82
C ASP A 446 3.00 -20.11 8.44
N TRP A 447 2.00 -20.77 7.90
CA TRP A 447 1.93 -21.18 6.50
C TRP A 447 0.90 -20.34 5.77
N GLN A 448 1.28 -19.80 4.63
CA GLN A 448 0.41 -18.99 3.78
C GLN A 448 0.41 -19.56 2.36
N ALA A 449 -0.73 -20.07 1.90
CA ALA A 449 -0.88 -20.44 0.49
C ALA A 449 -0.85 -19.20 -0.40
N ASN A 450 -1.57 -18.18 0.03
CA ASN A 450 -1.72 -16.89 -0.63
C ASN A 450 -2.37 -15.88 0.34
N GLU A 451 -2.77 -14.69 -0.14
CA GLU A 451 -3.44 -13.65 0.65
C GLU A 451 -4.77 -14.12 1.26
N SER A 452 -5.40 -15.14 0.68
CA SER A 452 -6.73 -15.60 1.09
C SER A 452 -6.71 -16.80 2.05
N ARG A 453 -5.60 -17.54 2.13
CA ARG A 453 -5.51 -18.75 2.96
C ARG A 453 -4.24 -18.80 3.77
N LYS A 454 -4.40 -18.89 5.09
CA LYS A 454 -3.29 -18.96 6.06
C LYS A 454 -3.60 -19.94 7.17
N LEU A 455 -2.57 -20.63 7.63
CA LEU A 455 -2.59 -21.48 8.82
C LEU A 455 -1.47 -21.01 9.76
N SER A 456 -1.78 -20.82 11.03
CA SER A 456 -0.80 -20.51 12.06
C SER A 456 -0.88 -21.56 13.18
N ALA A 457 0.27 -21.90 13.77
CA ALA A 457 0.33 -22.75 14.95
C ALA A 457 1.47 -22.29 15.86
N GLY A 458 1.28 -22.42 17.16
CA GLY A 458 2.26 -22.00 18.14
C GLY A 458 2.20 -22.81 19.43
N VAL A 459 3.34 -22.82 20.12
CA VAL A 459 3.51 -23.41 21.46
C VAL A 459 4.18 -22.39 22.36
N ALA A 460 3.85 -22.41 23.65
CA ALA A 460 4.51 -21.57 24.64
C ALA A 460 4.64 -22.27 25.98
N ALA A 461 5.69 -21.92 26.72
CA ALA A 461 5.90 -22.32 28.11
C ALA A 461 6.17 -21.07 28.95
N SER A 462 5.55 -21.00 30.13
CA SER A 462 5.76 -19.95 31.12
C SER A 462 6.05 -20.57 32.47
N ASP A 463 7.10 -20.10 33.13
CA ASP A 463 7.45 -20.47 34.50
C ASP A 463 7.14 -19.28 35.41
N PHE A 464 6.23 -19.49 36.36
CA PHE A 464 5.78 -18.46 37.32
C PHE A 464 6.56 -18.57 38.63
N SER A 465 6.76 -17.47 39.32
CA SER A 465 7.53 -17.41 40.57
C SER A 465 6.82 -18.05 41.76
N ASP A 466 5.58 -18.49 41.61
CA ASP A 466 4.79 -19.26 42.56
C ASP A 466 4.80 -20.78 42.30
N ASP A 467 5.80 -21.26 41.57
CA ASP A 467 5.98 -22.65 41.15
C ASP A 467 4.95 -23.19 40.15
N ASN A 468 4.07 -22.32 39.61
CA ASN A 468 3.20 -22.69 38.51
C ASN A 468 3.98 -22.75 37.20
N ARG A 469 3.77 -23.81 36.42
CA ARG A 469 4.25 -23.90 35.04
C ARG A 469 3.04 -24.03 34.12
N ARG A 470 2.96 -23.10 33.15
CA ARG A 470 1.95 -23.13 32.09
C ARG A 470 2.57 -23.54 30.78
N THR A 471 1.99 -24.55 30.13
CA THR A 471 2.26 -24.87 28.73
C THR A 471 0.99 -24.61 27.92
N SER A 472 1.12 -24.07 26.71
CA SER A 472 -0.01 -23.80 25.86
C SER A 472 0.30 -24.06 24.40
N VAL A 473 -0.71 -24.45 23.64
CA VAL A 473 -0.69 -24.62 22.20
C VAL A 473 -1.84 -23.85 21.59
N ASN A 474 -1.65 -23.31 20.41
CA ASN A 474 -2.72 -22.63 19.65
C ASN A 474 -2.58 -22.96 18.17
N ALA A 475 -3.70 -22.92 17.45
CA ALA A 475 -3.74 -22.98 15.99
C ALA A 475 -4.89 -22.13 15.47
N ALA A 476 -4.72 -21.57 14.27
CA ALA A 476 -5.79 -20.83 13.60
C ALA A 476 -5.69 -21.00 12.08
N TRP A 477 -6.83 -21.18 11.44
CA TRP A 477 -6.99 -21.23 10.00
C TRP A 477 -7.82 -20.05 9.54
N PHE A 478 -7.19 -19.18 8.73
CA PHE A 478 -7.83 -18.05 8.08
C PHE A 478 -8.18 -18.38 6.63
N GLU A 479 -9.41 -18.06 6.23
CA GLU A 479 -9.87 -18.20 4.86
C GLU A 479 -10.66 -16.95 4.44
N ARG A 480 -10.28 -16.35 3.30
CA ARG A 480 -11.04 -15.31 2.63
C ARG A 480 -11.85 -15.94 1.50
N TRP A 481 -13.15 -16.00 1.67
CA TRP A 481 -14.07 -16.67 0.77
C TRP A 481 -14.44 -15.83 -0.44
N SER A 482 -14.51 -14.52 -0.24
CA SER A 482 -14.75 -13.57 -1.32
C SER A 482 -13.96 -12.30 -1.10
N SER A 483 -13.47 -11.74 -2.19
CA SER A 483 -12.81 -10.45 -2.23
C SER A 483 -13.22 -9.71 -3.49
N GLY A 484 -13.27 -8.39 -3.40
CA GLY A 484 -13.61 -7.50 -4.49
C GLY A 484 -13.35 -6.05 -4.13
N PRO A 485 -13.67 -5.12 -5.02
CA PRO A 485 -13.29 -3.72 -4.86
C PRO A 485 -13.75 -3.07 -3.56
N GLN A 486 -14.93 -3.45 -3.07
CA GLN A 486 -15.56 -2.82 -1.91
C GLN A 486 -15.77 -3.77 -0.74
N TRP A 487 -15.98 -5.06 -1.00
CA TRP A 487 -16.38 -6.01 0.03
C TRP A 487 -15.45 -7.22 0.08
N MET A 488 -15.13 -7.62 1.32
CA MET A 488 -14.42 -8.86 1.62
C MET A 488 -15.18 -9.63 2.68
N PHE A 489 -15.29 -10.95 2.51
CA PHE A 489 -15.82 -11.86 3.52
C PHE A 489 -14.77 -12.89 3.87
N GLU A 490 -14.51 -13.03 5.17
CA GLU A 490 -13.47 -13.90 5.69
C GLU A 490 -13.91 -14.63 6.95
N THR A 491 -13.29 -15.78 7.21
CA THR A 491 -13.47 -16.54 8.43
C THR A 491 -12.14 -16.89 9.04
N THR A 492 -12.11 -17.03 10.37
CA THR A 492 -11.00 -17.59 11.11
C THR A 492 -11.53 -18.67 12.05
N LEU A 493 -11.13 -19.92 11.82
CA LEU A 493 -11.33 -21.01 12.77
C LEU A 493 -10.09 -21.08 13.66
N GLY A 494 -10.25 -20.95 14.97
CA GLY A 494 -9.13 -20.98 15.91
C GLY A 494 -9.42 -21.82 17.14
N GLY A 495 -8.35 -22.26 17.76
CA GLY A 495 -8.42 -23.01 19.01
C GLY A 495 -7.13 -22.88 19.80
N ASP A 496 -7.26 -23.03 21.10
CA ASP A 496 -6.17 -23.05 22.06
C ASP A 496 -6.40 -24.11 23.13
N ALA A 497 -5.30 -24.59 23.72
CA ALA A 497 -5.33 -25.43 24.91
C ALA A 497 -4.17 -25.07 25.83
N SER A 498 -4.40 -25.13 27.16
CA SER A 498 -3.33 -24.93 28.13
C SER A 498 -3.40 -25.93 29.27
N HIS A 499 -2.24 -26.16 29.91
CA HIS A 499 -2.07 -26.93 31.12
C HIS A 499 -1.25 -26.12 32.13
N ASN A 500 -1.69 -26.11 33.39
CA ASN A 500 -1.04 -25.44 34.51
C ASN A 500 -0.81 -26.41 35.65
N THR A 501 0.36 -26.41 36.25
CA THR A 501 0.74 -27.35 37.32
C THR A 501 0.10 -27.04 38.66
N LEU A 502 -0.16 -25.75 38.97
CA LEU A 502 -0.72 -25.34 40.25
C LEU A 502 -2.26 -25.38 40.24
N GLY A 503 -2.91 -25.36 39.09
CA GLY A 503 -4.35 -25.40 38.94
C GLY A 503 -5.08 -24.32 39.78
N THR A 504 -6.19 -24.69 40.43
CA THR A 504 -7.02 -23.79 41.24
C THR A 504 -6.35 -23.30 42.53
N GLY A 505 -5.14 -23.80 42.87
CA GLY A 505 -4.37 -23.31 44.03
C GLY A 505 -3.73 -21.94 43.82
N ALA A 506 -3.69 -21.41 42.59
CA ALA A 506 -3.15 -20.08 42.29
C ALA A 506 -4.07 -18.95 42.78
N SER A 507 -3.49 -17.80 43.11
CA SER A 507 -4.24 -16.59 43.51
C SER A 507 -4.87 -15.83 42.31
N TYR A 508 -4.78 -16.35 41.12
CA TYR A 508 -5.28 -15.79 39.86
C TYR A 508 -5.96 -16.89 39.04
N PHE A 509 -6.71 -16.51 38.02
CA PHE A 509 -7.35 -17.48 37.13
C PHE A 509 -6.30 -18.39 36.48
N ASN A 510 -6.31 -19.66 36.83
CA ASN A 510 -5.29 -20.64 36.49
C ASN A 510 -5.91 -22.04 36.37
N PRO A 511 -6.67 -22.32 35.31
CA PRO A 511 -7.26 -23.65 35.14
C PRO A 511 -6.16 -24.70 34.98
N GLU A 512 -6.30 -25.86 35.62
CA GLU A 512 -5.36 -26.98 35.48
C GLU A 512 -5.27 -27.42 34.03
N ASN A 513 -6.41 -27.62 33.37
CA ASN A 513 -6.51 -27.85 31.94
C ASN A 513 -7.68 -27.06 31.36
N ASP A 514 -7.42 -26.38 30.27
CA ASP A 514 -8.45 -25.71 29.49
C ASP A 514 -8.22 -25.80 27.99
N ARG A 515 -9.28 -25.64 27.23
CA ARG A 515 -9.23 -25.55 25.76
C ARG A 515 -10.38 -24.74 25.22
N SER A 516 -10.17 -24.12 24.08
CA SER A 516 -11.22 -23.43 23.34
C SER A 516 -11.21 -23.79 21.86
N LEU A 517 -12.37 -23.69 21.23
CA LEU A 517 -12.54 -23.75 19.78
C LEU A 517 -13.55 -22.67 19.38
N TRP A 518 -13.19 -21.85 18.43
CA TRP A 518 -14.02 -20.73 18.01
C TRP A 518 -13.93 -20.46 16.51
N LEU A 519 -15.02 -19.92 15.95
CA LEU A 519 -15.11 -19.43 14.59
C LEU A 519 -15.44 -17.94 14.61
N THR A 520 -14.65 -17.13 13.94
CA THR A 520 -14.96 -15.73 13.65
C THR A 520 -15.32 -15.58 12.18
N ALA A 521 -16.47 -14.99 11.89
CA ALA A 521 -16.85 -14.54 10.55
C ALA A 521 -16.79 -13.01 10.51
N ALA A 522 -16.18 -12.44 9.48
CA ALA A 522 -16.03 -11.00 9.35
C ALA A 522 -16.34 -10.52 7.93
N ILE A 523 -16.97 -9.35 7.87
CA ILE A 523 -17.19 -8.59 6.64
C ILE A 523 -16.44 -7.28 6.76
N GLU A 524 -15.62 -6.97 5.76
CA GLU A 524 -14.94 -5.69 5.61
C GLU A 524 -15.48 -4.95 4.39
N ASN A 525 -15.73 -3.65 4.55
CA ASN A 525 -16.18 -2.76 3.50
C ASN A 525 -15.19 -1.62 3.31
N LEU A 526 -14.71 -1.43 2.07
CA LEU A 526 -14.00 -0.24 1.64
C LEU A 526 -15.04 0.85 1.35
N VAL A 527 -15.21 1.79 2.27
CA VAL A 527 -16.19 2.89 2.13
C VAL A 527 -15.74 3.89 1.08
N TRP A 528 -14.46 4.27 1.13
CA TRP A 528 -13.83 5.08 0.08
C TRP A 528 -12.32 4.85 0.05
N ARG A 529 -11.74 5.11 -1.11
CA ARG A 529 -10.31 5.20 -1.35
C ARG A 529 -10.04 6.38 -2.28
N ASN A 530 -8.94 7.08 -2.04
CA ASN A 530 -8.46 8.15 -2.89
C ASN A 530 -6.93 8.11 -2.87
N TYR A 531 -6.35 7.45 -3.84
CA TYR A 531 -4.92 7.16 -3.94
C TYR A 531 -4.39 6.42 -2.70
N GLU A 532 -3.53 7.08 -1.92
CA GLU A 532 -2.90 6.53 -0.72
C GLU A 532 -3.82 6.58 0.53
N ARG A 533 -4.96 7.25 0.44
CA ARG A 533 -5.89 7.41 1.56
C ARG A 533 -7.06 6.46 1.41
N SER A 534 -7.43 5.79 2.47
CA SER A 534 -8.61 4.93 2.47
C SER A 534 -9.28 4.86 3.82
N PHE A 535 -10.57 4.55 3.79
CA PHE A 535 -11.38 4.28 4.97
C PHE A 535 -12.12 2.96 4.79
N ARG A 536 -11.94 2.06 5.77
CA ARG A 536 -12.57 0.75 5.81
C ARG A 536 -13.34 0.56 7.10
N GLN A 537 -14.43 -0.18 7.01
CA GLN A 537 -15.24 -0.64 8.14
C GLN A 537 -15.20 -2.16 8.21
N ARG A 538 -15.20 -2.72 9.41
CA ARG A 538 -15.19 -4.16 9.61
C ARG A 538 -16.16 -4.54 10.72
N LEU A 539 -17.03 -5.50 10.45
CA LEU A 539 -17.89 -6.17 11.44
C LEU A 539 -17.42 -7.61 11.57
N ALA A 540 -17.16 -8.04 12.80
CA ALA A 540 -16.77 -9.41 13.09
C ALA A 540 -17.69 -10.02 14.15
N LEU A 541 -18.09 -11.27 13.94
CA LEU A 541 -18.89 -12.08 14.85
C LEU A 541 -18.12 -13.35 15.20
N THR A 542 -17.97 -13.63 16.47
CA THR A 542 -17.30 -14.84 16.96
C THR A 542 -18.28 -15.70 17.71
N GLY A 543 -18.24 -17.01 17.45
CA GLY A 543 -18.97 -18.03 18.20
C GLY A 543 -18.05 -19.21 18.47
N GLY A 544 -18.18 -19.83 19.65
CA GLY A 544 -17.34 -20.95 20.02
C GLY A 544 -17.68 -21.59 21.34
N HIS A 545 -16.83 -22.51 21.76
CA HIS A 545 -16.94 -23.21 23.01
C HIS A 545 -15.63 -23.20 23.79
N TYR A 546 -15.75 -23.12 25.11
CA TYR A 546 -14.67 -23.23 26.08
C TYR A 546 -14.91 -24.37 27.03
N TRP A 547 -13.92 -25.18 27.28
CA TRP A 547 -13.91 -26.28 28.22
C TRP A 547 -12.80 -26.05 29.24
N GLN A 548 -13.18 -26.17 30.51
CA GLN A 548 -12.26 -26.05 31.62
C GLN A 548 -12.45 -27.28 32.53
N GLN A 549 -11.34 -27.86 32.97
CA GLN A 549 -11.40 -28.99 33.89
C GLN A 549 -12.17 -28.62 35.17
N HIS A 550 -13.01 -29.51 35.67
CA HIS A 550 -13.87 -29.35 36.83
C HIS A 550 -15.08 -28.40 36.67
N PHE A 551 -15.27 -27.79 35.50
CA PHE A 551 -16.39 -26.89 35.25
C PHE A 551 -17.18 -27.30 34.00
N ALA A 552 -18.46 -26.93 34.00
CA ALA A 552 -19.29 -27.15 32.81
C ALA A 552 -18.76 -26.33 31.61
N PRO A 553 -18.77 -26.91 30.39
CA PRO A 553 -18.45 -26.15 29.19
C PRO A 553 -19.38 -24.94 29.01
N GLY A 554 -18.86 -23.87 28.42
CA GLY A 554 -19.65 -22.69 28.16
C GLY A 554 -19.35 -22.07 26.79
N SER A 555 -20.25 -21.21 26.31
CA SER A 555 -20.12 -20.54 25.02
C SER A 555 -19.10 -19.40 25.07
N ILE A 556 -18.38 -19.22 23.95
CA ILE A 556 -17.64 -18.02 23.64
C ILE A 556 -18.45 -17.27 22.59
N GLU A 557 -18.70 -15.99 22.81
CA GLU A 557 -19.40 -15.13 21.86
C GLU A 557 -18.73 -13.76 21.84
N ALA A 558 -18.60 -13.14 20.66
CA ALA A 558 -18.16 -11.75 20.56
C ALA A 558 -18.75 -11.08 19.33
N VAL A 559 -18.95 -9.79 19.45
CA VAL A 559 -19.21 -8.88 18.33
C VAL A 559 -18.22 -7.73 18.41
N GLU A 560 -17.63 -7.40 17.28
CA GLU A 560 -16.70 -6.27 17.17
C GLU A 560 -17.01 -5.47 15.90
N TYR A 561 -17.05 -4.15 16.04
CA TYR A 561 -17.14 -3.23 14.93
C TYR A 561 -15.95 -2.27 14.97
N GLY A 562 -15.24 -2.19 13.86
CA GLY A 562 -14.00 -1.44 13.79
C GLY A 562 -13.84 -0.65 12.51
N HIS A 563 -12.92 0.31 12.57
CA HIS A 563 -12.54 1.19 11.48
C HIS A 563 -11.04 1.11 11.23
N ARG A 564 -10.67 1.25 9.95
CA ARG A 564 -9.27 1.43 9.54
C ARG A 564 -9.17 2.65 8.63
N TRP A 565 -8.25 3.53 8.98
CA TRP A 565 -7.86 4.70 8.21
C TRP A 565 -6.42 4.55 7.75
N GLU A 566 -6.19 4.64 6.44
CA GLU A 566 -4.88 4.93 5.87
C GLU A 566 -4.92 6.40 5.48
N LEU A 567 -4.23 7.25 6.23
CA LEU A 567 -4.33 8.71 6.07
C LEU A 567 -3.27 9.25 5.13
N GLU A 568 -2.25 8.51 4.91
CA GLU A 568 -1.22 8.63 3.86
C GLU A 568 -0.43 7.31 3.88
N ARG A 569 0.71 7.25 3.23
CA ARG A 569 1.56 6.05 3.29
C ARG A 569 2.28 5.89 4.64
N ASP A 570 2.35 6.96 5.40
CA ASP A 570 3.08 7.10 6.66
C ASP A 570 2.23 6.93 7.91
N LEU A 571 0.90 7.09 7.82
CA LEU A 571 0.01 7.04 8.98
C LEU A 571 -1.18 6.11 8.76
N SER A 572 -1.24 5.06 9.58
CA SER A 572 -2.38 4.13 9.67
C SER A 572 -2.97 4.15 11.08
N VAL A 573 -4.29 4.27 11.17
CA VAL A 573 -5.03 4.26 12.44
C VAL A 573 -6.14 3.23 12.35
N ARG A 574 -6.21 2.34 13.35
CA ARG A 574 -7.29 1.35 13.51
C ARG A 574 -7.90 1.52 14.88
N TYR A 575 -9.21 1.44 14.97
CA TYR A 575 -9.91 1.38 16.25
C TYR A 575 -11.19 0.58 16.12
N GLY A 576 -11.63 0.02 17.24
CA GLY A 576 -12.83 -0.77 17.28
C GLY A 576 -13.45 -0.77 18.67
N ILE A 577 -14.72 -1.15 18.71
CA ILE A 577 -15.49 -1.41 19.93
C ILE A 577 -16.16 -2.76 19.81
N GLY A 578 -16.35 -3.42 20.93
CA GLY A 578 -17.00 -4.71 20.92
C GLY A 578 -17.55 -5.14 22.28
N ARG A 579 -18.21 -6.28 22.26
CA ARG A 579 -18.66 -6.97 23.44
C ARG A 579 -18.39 -8.46 23.30
N SER A 580 -17.83 -9.05 24.35
CA SER A 580 -17.53 -10.48 24.40
C SER A 580 -18.14 -11.13 25.62
N PHE A 581 -18.41 -12.44 25.51
CA PHE A 581 -18.85 -13.31 26.58
C PHE A 581 -17.94 -14.53 26.57
N ARG A 582 -17.43 -14.90 27.75
CA ARG A 582 -16.59 -16.08 27.92
C ARG A 582 -16.81 -16.63 29.33
N PRO A 583 -16.84 -17.95 29.53
CA PRO A 583 -16.90 -18.53 30.87
C PRO A 583 -15.51 -18.53 31.53
N TYR A 584 -15.49 -18.22 32.82
CA TYR A 584 -14.36 -18.39 33.71
C TYR A 584 -14.86 -19.11 34.98
N ASP A 585 -14.23 -20.22 35.35
CA ASP A 585 -14.64 -21.06 36.50
C ASP A 585 -16.14 -21.39 36.50
N GLY A 586 -16.67 -21.71 35.31
CA GLY A 586 -18.08 -22.05 35.09
C GLY A 586 -19.05 -20.85 35.04
N ALA A 587 -18.61 -19.64 35.39
CA ALA A 587 -19.44 -18.44 35.37
C ALA A 587 -19.28 -17.70 34.00
N ARG A 588 -20.41 -17.35 33.37
CA ARG A 588 -20.40 -16.56 32.13
C ARG A 588 -20.14 -15.09 32.44
N GLU A 589 -19.01 -14.58 31.97
CA GLU A 589 -18.64 -13.19 32.13
C GLU A 589 -18.85 -12.40 30.82
N ALA A 590 -19.26 -11.12 30.96
CA ALA A 590 -19.43 -10.19 29.86
C ALA A 590 -18.41 -9.05 29.96
N ARG A 591 -17.79 -8.71 28.84
CA ARG A 591 -16.84 -7.59 28.76
C ARG A 591 -17.14 -6.73 27.53
N SER A 592 -17.35 -5.42 27.74
CA SER A 592 -17.33 -4.44 26.65
C SER A 592 -15.90 -3.92 26.50
N PHE A 593 -15.44 -3.75 25.28
CA PHE A 593 -14.07 -3.35 25.02
C PHE A 593 -13.96 -2.33 23.89
N ALA A 594 -12.86 -1.59 23.91
CA ALA A 594 -12.40 -0.76 22.80
C ALA A 594 -10.92 -1.06 22.54
N ASN A 595 -10.49 -0.96 21.29
CA ASN A 595 -9.11 -1.10 20.87
C ASN A 595 -8.69 0.06 19.97
N LEU A 596 -7.39 0.37 19.96
CA LEU A 596 -6.75 1.37 19.13
C LEU A 596 -5.38 0.84 18.69
N SER A 597 -5.03 1.02 17.42
CA SER A 597 -3.68 0.78 16.91
C SER A 597 -3.29 1.94 16.00
N VAL A 598 -2.09 2.48 16.19
CA VAL A 598 -1.52 3.55 15.37
C VAL A 598 -0.13 3.13 14.90
N LEU A 599 0.12 3.28 13.62
CA LEU A 599 1.44 3.17 12.99
C LEU A 599 1.73 4.49 12.29
N TRP A 600 2.84 5.14 12.66
CA TRP A 600 3.25 6.40 12.08
C TRP A 600 4.75 6.39 11.77
N ARG A 601 5.10 6.75 10.53
CA ARG A 601 6.48 6.92 10.05
C ARG A 601 6.75 8.39 9.77
N PHE A 602 7.88 8.93 10.24
CA PHE A 602 8.16 10.37 10.18
C PHE A 602 9.65 10.69 10.13
#